data_fc1adca5f6433d296df30236a45d74b6
#
_entry.id   fc1adca5f6433d296df30236a45d74b6
#
_cell.length_a   1.000
_cell.length_b   1.000
_cell.length_c   1.000
_cell.angle_alpha   90.00
_cell.angle_beta   90.00
_cell.angle_gamma   90.00
#
_symmetry.space_group_name_H-M   'P 1'
#
loop_
_entity.id
_entity.type
_entity.pdbx_description
1 polymer ?
#
loop_
_entity_poly.entity_id
_entity_poly.type
_entity_poly.pdbx_seq_one_letter_code
_entity_poly.pdbx_strand_id
1 'polypeptide(L)'
;MNDSDNMSKCGNMDELKNYQHFTYAVIYTVILVPGLIGNVLALWVFHAYVKETKKAVIFMINLAVADLLQVLSLPLRIYYYLNKSWAFGHFLCIVCFYLKYVNMYASIYFLACISVRRCMLIIYPLRYSSSSRRLDRGLCVAGWVVVFLGCLPFPLLRKNPGPDSESCFAELPMMDLMPGTGVVLICMAELLGFLLPLGLVLTCSWHMVASLREKNVVLQDSGEKRKALKMVLSCAAVFLVCFAPYHLTFPLDFLAKANAVKNCAFQDFIRRCHPVTLCLASLNSCLDPIMYYFTTDEFKRRLSRQELQESFPLRRISCMSEEAVLRS
;
A
#
# COMPACT_ATOMS: atom_id res chain seq x y z
N MET A 1 -14.66 -34.09 16.74
CA MET A 1 -13.88 -33.45 17.85
C MET A 1 -13.60 -32.03 17.39
N ASN A 2 -14.27 -31.06 18.02
CA ASN A 2 -14.38 -29.70 17.50
C ASN A 2 -13.05 -28.94 17.50
N ASP A 3 -12.75 -28.24 16.39
CA ASP A 3 -11.58 -27.34 16.26
C ASP A 3 -11.53 -26.24 17.35
N SER A 4 -12.68 -25.87 17.92
CA SER A 4 -12.80 -24.94 19.05
C SER A 4 -12.14 -25.44 20.34
N ASP A 5 -12.12 -26.74 20.60
CA ASP A 5 -11.57 -27.32 21.84
C ASP A 5 -10.02 -27.37 21.86
N ASN A 6 -9.39 -27.40 20.68
CA ASN A 6 -7.93 -27.37 20.58
C ASN A 6 -7.36 -25.92 20.57
N MET A 7 -8.16 -24.96 20.16
CA MET A 7 -7.77 -23.54 20.09
C MET A 7 -7.78 -22.87 21.48
N SER A 8 -8.59 -23.41 22.43
CA SER A 8 -8.63 -22.97 23.85
C SER A 8 -7.42 -23.39 24.67
N LYS A 9 -6.57 -24.29 24.15
CA LYS A 9 -5.39 -24.81 24.88
C LYS A 9 -4.16 -23.89 24.84
N CYS A 10 -4.10 -22.93 23.89
CA CYS A 10 -2.92 -22.10 23.68
C CYS A 10 -3.21 -20.60 23.89
N GLY A 11 -3.57 -20.16 25.08
CA GLY A 11 -3.73 -18.76 25.45
C GLY A 11 -5.17 -18.27 25.58
N ASN A 12 -5.34 -17.07 26.18
CA ASN A 12 -6.64 -16.44 26.36
C ASN A 12 -7.09 -15.75 25.03
N MET A 13 -8.05 -16.34 24.35
CA MET A 13 -8.54 -15.84 23.05
C MET A 13 -9.19 -14.45 23.14
N ASP A 14 -9.83 -14.13 24.27
CA ASP A 14 -10.47 -12.83 24.46
C ASP A 14 -9.42 -11.72 24.65
N GLU A 15 -8.34 -12.02 25.37
CA GLU A 15 -7.21 -11.12 25.52
C GLU A 15 -6.54 -10.84 24.15
N LEU A 16 -6.33 -11.88 23.36
CA LEU A 16 -5.76 -11.77 22.02
C LEU A 16 -6.64 -10.92 21.09
N LYS A 17 -7.96 -11.13 21.10
CA LYS A 17 -8.92 -10.32 20.32
C LYS A 17 -8.90 -8.86 20.77
N ASN A 18 -8.91 -8.60 22.07
CA ASN A 18 -8.85 -7.25 22.60
C ASN A 18 -7.55 -6.53 22.17
N TYR A 19 -6.41 -7.23 22.23
CA TYR A 19 -5.13 -6.73 21.74
C TYR A 19 -5.18 -6.41 20.24
N GLN A 20 -5.75 -7.28 19.42
CA GLN A 20 -5.90 -7.07 17.98
C GLN A 20 -6.78 -5.85 17.69
N HIS A 21 -7.94 -5.74 18.33
CA HIS A 21 -8.85 -4.62 18.16
C HIS A 21 -8.19 -3.29 18.55
N PHE A 22 -7.51 -3.25 19.69
CA PHE A 22 -6.78 -2.06 20.12
C PHE A 22 -5.69 -1.67 19.11
N THR A 23 -4.88 -2.64 18.69
CA THR A 23 -3.77 -2.41 17.73
C THR A 23 -4.28 -1.83 16.41
N TYR A 24 -5.33 -2.44 15.84
CA TYR A 24 -5.91 -1.94 14.59
C TYR A 24 -6.56 -0.57 14.75
N ALA A 25 -7.33 -0.33 15.82
CA ALA A 25 -7.97 0.94 16.06
C ALA A 25 -6.95 2.10 16.15
N VAL A 26 -5.91 1.93 16.94
CA VAL A 26 -4.86 2.96 17.12
C VAL A 26 -4.12 3.23 15.82
N ILE A 27 -3.60 2.19 15.17
CA ILE A 27 -2.73 2.37 14.00
C ILE A 27 -3.54 2.91 12.80
N TYR A 28 -4.76 2.42 12.57
CA TYR A 28 -5.59 2.92 11.47
C TYR A 28 -6.03 4.37 11.68
N THR A 29 -6.25 4.79 12.93
CA THR A 29 -6.52 6.20 13.25
C THR A 29 -5.33 7.09 12.91
N VAL A 30 -4.11 6.65 13.23
CA VAL A 30 -2.87 7.37 12.90
C VAL A 30 -2.65 7.44 11.37
N ILE A 31 -2.96 6.38 10.63
CA ILE A 31 -2.80 6.32 9.16
C ILE A 31 -3.84 7.18 8.43
N LEU A 32 -5.05 7.31 8.94
CA LEU A 32 -6.20 7.89 8.24
C LEU A 32 -5.92 9.29 7.70
N VAL A 33 -5.50 10.21 8.55
CA VAL A 33 -5.34 11.62 8.18
C VAL A 33 -4.13 11.83 7.25
N PRO A 34 -2.91 11.39 7.59
CA PRO A 34 -1.76 11.61 6.71
C PRO A 34 -1.89 10.81 5.39
N GLY A 35 -2.47 9.60 5.42
CA GLY A 35 -2.73 8.83 4.22
C GLY A 35 -3.74 9.50 3.29
N LEU A 36 -4.83 10.04 3.82
CA LEU A 36 -5.83 10.77 3.03
C LEU A 36 -5.23 12.03 2.41
N ILE A 37 -4.67 12.91 3.23
CA ILE A 37 -4.12 14.20 2.79
C ILE A 37 -2.97 13.96 1.81
N GLY A 38 -2.02 13.08 2.13
CA GLY A 38 -0.85 12.83 1.31
C GLY A 38 -1.20 12.31 -0.09
N ASN A 39 -2.13 11.36 -0.20
CA ASN A 39 -2.51 10.79 -1.50
C ASN A 39 -3.42 11.72 -2.31
N VAL A 40 -4.30 12.52 -1.68
CA VAL A 40 -5.08 13.55 -2.37
C VAL A 40 -4.14 14.61 -2.96
N LEU A 41 -3.17 15.09 -2.18
CA LEU A 41 -2.14 16.02 -2.65
C LEU A 41 -1.29 15.41 -3.78
N ALA A 42 -0.93 14.13 -3.66
CA ALA A 42 -0.20 13.43 -4.71
C ALA A 42 -1.00 13.39 -6.02
N LEU A 43 -2.27 13.03 -5.99
CA LEU A 43 -3.12 13.02 -7.18
C LEU A 43 -3.29 14.42 -7.78
N TRP A 44 -3.47 15.44 -6.96
CA TRP A 44 -3.58 16.84 -7.42
C TRP A 44 -2.31 17.29 -8.16
N VAL A 45 -1.13 17.05 -7.58
CA VAL A 45 0.17 17.37 -8.21
C VAL A 45 0.35 16.59 -9.50
N PHE A 46 0.11 15.28 -9.48
CA PHE A 46 0.32 14.42 -10.64
C PHE A 46 -0.69 14.67 -11.78
N HIS A 47 -1.92 15.08 -11.47
CA HIS A 47 -2.89 15.45 -12.50
C HIS A 47 -2.39 16.62 -13.37
N ALA A 48 -1.85 17.65 -12.73
CA ALA A 48 -1.24 18.76 -13.44
C ALA A 48 -0.01 18.33 -14.24
N TYR A 49 0.80 17.42 -13.70
CA TYR A 49 2.06 16.97 -14.30
C TYR A 49 1.91 16.00 -15.50
N VAL A 50 0.85 15.19 -15.53
CA VAL A 50 0.57 14.28 -16.66
C VAL A 50 0.39 15.05 -17.96
N LYS A 51 -0.12 16.28 -17.91
CA LYS A 51 -0.29 17.15 -19.08
C LYS A 51 1.06 17.59 -19.67
N GLU A 52 2.08 17.71 -18.83
CA GLU A 52 3.36 18.34 -19.19
C GLU A 52 4.43 17.37 -19.70
N THR A 53 4.37 16.05 -19.52
CA THR A 53 5.36 15.20 -20.23
C THR A 53 5.78 13.85 -19.69
N LYS A 54 5.67 13.42 -18.45
CA LYS A 54 6.58 12.34 -18.02
C LYS A 54 5.92 10.98 -17.73
N LYS A 55 6.53 9.96 -18.37
CA LYS A 55 6.02 8.59 -18.57
C LYS A 55 5.89 7.74 -17.30
N ALA A 56 6.69 7.96 -16.26
CA ALA A 56 6.67 7.14 -15.05
C ALA A 56 5.58 7.55 -14.03
N VAL A 57 5.00 8.74 -14.18
CA VAL A 57 3.99 9.29 -13.27
C VAL A 57 2.70 8.49 -13.24
N ILE A 58 2.38 7.79 -14.33
CA ILE A 58 1.16 6.99 -14.41
C ILE A 58 1.11 5.88 -13.34
N PHE A 59 2.24 5.24 -13.03
CA PHE A 59 2.30 4.22 -11.98
C PHE A 59 2.13 4.84 -10.58
N MET A 60 2.67 6.04 -10.35
CA MET A 60 2.49 6.78 -9.08
C MET A 60 1.04 7.20 -8.87
N ILE A 61 0.33 7.60 -9.94
CA ILE A 61 -1.11 7.91 -9.87
C ILE A 61 -1.89 6.66 -9.47
N ASN A 62 -1.63 5.51 -10.10
CA ASN A 62 -2.31 4.27 -9.77
C ASN A 62 -2.00 3.79 -8.34
N LEU A 63 -0.77 4.01 -7.87
CA LEU A 63 -0.38 3.73 -6.49
C LEU A 63 -1.17 4.62 -5.50
N ALA A 64 -1.24 5.93 -5.74
CA ALA A 64 -2.03 6.85 -4.91
C ALA A 64 -3.54 6.54 -4.94
N VAL A 65 -4.07 6.05 -6.08
CA VAL A 65 -5.47 5.57 -6.16
C VAL A 65 -5.67 4.33 -5.30
N ALA A 66 -4.75 3.35 -5.35
CA ALA A 66 -4.81 2.15 -4.50
C ALA A 66 -4.81 2.52 -3.02
N ASP A 67 -3.95 3.46 -2.61
CA ASP A 67 -3.86 3.94 -1.24
C ASP A 67 -5.14 4.64 -0.79
N LEU A 68 -5.74 5.48 -1.63
CA LEU A 68 -7.00 6.14 -1.32
C LEU A 68 -8.15 5.15 -1.16
N LEU A 69 -8.23 4.10 -2.00
CA LEU A 69 -9.25 3.05 -1.85
C LEU A 69 -9.18 2.39 -0.46
N GLN A 70 -7.98 2.13 0.05
CA GLN A 70 -7.81 1.61 1.40
C GLN A 70 -8.14 2.65 2.46
N VAL A 71 -7.56 3.86 2.38
CA VAL A 71 -7.73 4.92 3.38
C VAL A 71 -9.19 5.30 3.56
N LEU A 72 -9.97 5.35 2.47
CA LEU A 72 -11.42 5.61 2.52
C LEU A 72 -12.21 4.49 3.24
N SER A 73 -11.66 3.26 3.32
CA SER A 73 -12.27 2.17 4.09
C SER A 73 -11.92 2.22 5.58
N LEU A 74 -10.90 2.99 6.00
CA LEU A 74 -10.42 3.02 7.38
C LEU A 74 -11.44 3.52 8.40
N PRO A 75 -12.28 4.54 8.14
CA PRO A 75 -13.28 4.97 9.11
C PRO A 75 -14.22 3.83 9.56
N LEU A 76 -14.68 3.00 8.60
CA LEU A 76 -15.54 1.84 8.90
C LEU A 76 -14.81 0.78 9.71
N ARG A 77 -13.52 0.56 9.42
CA ARG A 77 -12.67 -0.37 10.17
C ARG A 77 -12.42 0.12 11.59
N ILE A 78 -12.09 1.41 11.74
CA ILE A 78 -11.88 2.04 13.06
C ILE A 78 -13.16 1.90 13.90
N TYR A 79 -14.32 2.18 13.30
CA TYR A 79 -15.62 1.99 13.97
C TYR A 79 -15.76 0.56 14.51
N TYR A 80 -15.52 -0.46 13.66
CA TYR A 80 -15.60 -1.86 14.05
C TYR A 80 -14.67 -2.24 15.21
N TYR A 81 -13.40 -1.83 15.12
CA TYR A 81 -12.42 -2.18 16.14
C TYR A 81 -12.64 -1.47 17.48
N LEU A 82 -13.26 -0.29 17.48
CA LEU A 82 -13.64 0.42 18.71
C LEU A 82 -14.92 -0.16 19.34
N ASN A 83 -15.93 -0.45 18.53
CA ASN A 83 -17.24 -0.90 19.02
C ASN A 83 -17.33 -2.44 19.13
N LYS A 84 -16.40 -3.19 18.54
CA LYS A 84 -16.40 -4.66 18.45
C LYS A 84 -17.62 -5.25 17.75
N SER A 85 -18.37 -4.44 17.01
CA SER A 85 -19.61 -4.76 16.34
C SER A 85 -19.65 -4.12 14.97
N TRP A 86 -20.11 -4.88 13.97
CA TRP A 86 -20.22 -4.43 12.59
C TRP A 86 -21.70 -4.18 12.23
N ALA A 87 -22.08 -2.91 12.12
CA ALA A 87 -23.44 -2.49 11.84
C ALA A 87 -23.79 -2.26 10.36
N PHE A 88 -22.80 -2.42 9.43
CA PHE A 88 -22.95 -1.96 8.03
C PHE A 88 -23.27 -3.08 7.03
N GLY A 89 -23.67 -4.24 7.52
CA GLY A 89 -24.04 -5.39 6.68
C GLY A 89 -22.84 -6.15 6.08
N HIS A 90 -23.09 -7.39 5.72
CA HIS A 90 -22.06 -8.35 5.27
C HIS A 90 -21.34 -7.90 4.00
N PHE A 91 -22.07 -7.35 3.01
CA PHE A 91 -21.48 -6.91 1.74
C PHE A 91 -20.37 -5.87 1.96
N LEU A 92 -20.62 -4.84 2.75
CA LEU A 92 -19.63 -3.79 3.00
C LEU A 92 -18.44 -4.31 3.83
N CYS A 93 -18.67 -5.27 4.73
CA CYS A 93 -17.60 -5.98 5.43
C CYS A 93 -16.65 -6.67 4.43
N ILE A 94 -17.20 -7.46 3.52
CA ILE A 94 -16.43 -8.17 2.50
C ILE A 94 -15.68 -7.20 1.57
N VAL A 95 -16.32 -6.12 1.12
CA VAL A 95 -15.66 -5.08 0.30
C VAL A 95 -14.50 -4.44 1.04
N CYS A 96 -14.70 -4.01 2.28
CA CYS A 96 -13.62 -3.45 3.09
C CYS A 96 -12.50 -4.47 3.32
N PHE A 97 -12.82 -5.73 3.61
CA PHE A 97 -11.84 -6.80 3.76
C PHE A 97 -11.02 -7.01 2.48
N TYR A 98 -11.67 -7.04 1.32
CA TYR A 98 -11.07 -7.19 0.01
C TYR A 98 -10.12 -6.02 -0.33
N LEU A 99 -10.59 -4.77 -0.16
CA LEU A 99 -9.83 -3.56 -0.48
C LEU A 99 -8.46 -3.49 0.24
N LYS A 100 -8.34 -4.07 1.42
CA LYS A 100 -7.07 -4.15 2.15
C LYS A 100 -6.02 -4.96 1.37
N TYR A 101 -6.40 -6.13 0.86
CA TYR A 101 -5.49 -6.97 0.09
C TYR A 101 -5.23 -6.40 -1.30
N VAL A 102 -6.26 -5.83 -1.93
CA VAL A 102 -6.13 -5.13 -3.21
C VAL A 102 -5.12 -3.98 -3.09
N ASN A 103 -5.20 -3.14 -2.06
CA ASN A 103 -4.20 -2.09 -1.85
C ASN A 103 -2.80 -2.67 -1.67
N MET A 104 -2.62 -3.66 -0.81
CA MET A 104 -1.31 -4.24 -0.54
C MET A 104 -0.65 -4.78 -1.82
N TYR A 105 -1.35 -5.62 -2.60
CA TYR A 105 -0.79 -6.20 -3.82
C TYR A 105 -0.71 -5.21 -4.98
N ALA A 106 -1.61 -4.22 -5.07
CA ALA A 106 -1.50 -3.13 -6.02
C ALA A 106 -0.26 -2.26 -5.74
N SER A 107 -0.01 -1.94 -4.48
CA SER A 107 1.17 -1.17 -4.08
C SER A 107 2.46 -1.92 -4.38
N ILE A 108 2.55 -3.21 -4.05
CA ILE A 108 3.67 -4.08 -4.42
C ILE A 108 3.90 -4.06 -5.94
N TYR A 109 2.84 -4.24 -6.73
CA TYR A 109 2.92 -4.23 -8.19
C TYR A 109 3.39 -2.89 -8.75
N PHE A 110 2.77 -1.78 -8.33
CA PHE A 110 3.11 -0.46 -8.88
C PHE A 110 4.48 0.04 -8.43
N LEU A 111 4.94 -0.26 -7.21
CA LEU A 111 6.30 0.02 -6.77
C LEU A 111 7.34 -0.75 -7.60
N ALA A 112 7.06 -2.01 -7.94
CA ALA A 112 7.91 -2.78 -8.85
C ALA A 112 7.93 -2.17 -10.26
N CYS A 113 6.78 -1.78 -10.81
CA CYS A 113 6.69 -1.09 -12.10
C CYS A 113 7.47 0.24 -12.12
N ILE A 114 7.36 1.05 -11.05
CA ILE A 114 8.13 2.30 -10.89
C ILE A 114 9.63 1.99 -10.93
N SER A 115 10.08 0.99 -10.16
CA SER A 115 11.49 0.60 -10.07
C SER A 115 12.03 0.12 -11.41
N VAL A 116 11.33 -0.79 -12.08
CA VAL A 116 11.70 -1.30 -13.41
C VAL A 116 11.74 -0.16 -14.43
N ARG A 117 10.70 0.70 -14.45
CA ARG A 117 10.63 1.79 -15.42
C ARG A 117 11.75 2.80 -15.24
N ARG A 118 12.10 3.14 -14.00
CA ARG A 118 13.23 4.03 -13.69
C ARG A 118 14.56 3.41 -14.08
N CYS A 119 14.75 2.14 -13.76
CA CYS A 119 15.96 1.39 -14.14
C CYS A 119 16.14 1.35 -15.65
N MET A 120 15.10 1.00 -16.40
CA MET A 120 15.14 0.93 -17.87
C MET A 120 15.44 2.27 -18.54
N LEU A 121 14.90 3.38 -18.01
CA LEU A 121 15.17 4.72 -18.52
C LEU A 121 16.63 5.16 -18.32
N ILE A 122 17.28 4.69 -17.26
CA ILE A 122 18.67 5.02 -16.95
C ILE A 122 19.66 4.12 -17.72
N ILE A 123 19.38 2.82 -17.80
CA ILE A 123 20.31 1.87 -18.43
C ILE A 123 20.19 1.91 -19.96
N TYR A 124 18.97 2.07 -20.49
CA TYR A 124 18.69 2.06 -21.93
C TYR A 124 17.94 3.31 -22.37
N PRO A 125 18.51 4.53 -22.25
CA PRO A 125 17.80 5.79 -22.47
C PRO A 125 17.24 5.93 -23.89
N LEU A 126 18.01 5.55 -24.92
CA LEU A 126 17.59 5.66 -26.32
C LEU A 126 16.41 4.76 -26.66
N ARG A 127 16.42 3.53 -26.16
CA ARG A 127 15.38 2.53 -26.43
C ARG A 127 14.07 2.83 -25.69
N TYR A 128 14.14 3.31 -24.46
CA TYR A 128 12.97 3.49 -23.59
C TYR A 128 12.46 4.94 -23.50
N SER A 129 13.24 5.93 -23.96
CA SER A 129 12.78 7.32 -24.05
C SER A 129 11.60 7.48 -25.03
N SER A 130 11.60 6.74 -26.15
CA SER A 130 10.51 6.72 -27.14
C SER A 130 9.43 5.68 -26.82
N SER A 131 9.57 4.89 -25.76
CA SER A 131 8.61 3.83 -25.39
C SER A 131 7.20 4.41 -25.19
N SER A 132 6.26 3.74 -25.79
CA SER A 132 4.89 4.20 -25.94
C SER A 132 4.16 4.32 -24.58
N ARG A 133 3.48 5.45 -24.35
CA ARG A 133 2.48 5.62 -23.27
C ARG A 133 1.39 4.54 -23.28
N ARG A 134 1.19 3.88 -24.42
CA ARG A 134 0.26 2.76 -24.56
C ARG A 134 0.71 1.54 -23.73
N LEU A 135 2.01 1.24 -23.74
CA LEU A 135 2.55 0.13 -22.94
C LEU A 135 2.37 0.39 -21.44
N ASP A 136 2.74 1.60 -20.97
CA ASP A 136 2.61 1.93 -19.55
C ASP A 136 1.13 1.88 -19.09
N ARG A 137 0.19 2.36 -19.92
CA ARG A 137 -1.24 2.22 -19.66
C ARG A 137 -1.70 0.78 -19.68
N GLY A 138 -1.23 -0.02 -20.65
CA GLY A 138 -1.52 -1.45 -20.72
C GLY A 138 -1.04 -2.19 -19.47
N LEU A 139 0.17 -1.88 -18.98
CA LEU A 139 0.68 -2.44 -17.72
C LEU A 139 -0.18 -2.03 -16.51
N CYS A 140 -0.67 -0.78 -16.45
CA CYS A 140 -1.58 -0.39 -15.37
C CYS A 140 -2.89 -1.17 -15.40
N VAL A 141 -3.52 -1.30 -16.57
CA VAL A 141 -4.77 -2.07 -16.72
C VAL A 141 -4.54 -3.55 -16.37
N ALA A 142 -3.49 -4.15 -16.92
CA ALA A 142 -3.13 -5.53 -16.62
C ALA A 142 -2.86 -5.73 -15.12
N GLY A 143 -2.16 -4.79 -14.49
CA GLY A 143 -1.89 -4.83 -13.06
C GLY A 143 -3.18 -4.81 -12.22
N TRP A 144 -4.11 -3.92 -12.52
CA TRP A 144 -5.41 -3.89 -11.83
C TRP A 144 -6.18 -5.19 -12.01
N VAL A 145 -6.24 -5.72 -13.24
CA VAL A 145 -6.91 -7.01 -13.51
C VAL A 145 -6.28 -8.15 -12.72
N VAL A 146 -4.94 -8.26 -12.76
CA VAL A 146 -4.21 -9.31 -12.03
C VAL A 146 -4.42 -9.17 -10.52
N VAL A 147 -4.35 -7.95 -9.98
CA VAL A 147 -4.53 -7.72 -8.53
C VAL A 147 -5.97 -8.01 -8.11
N PHE A 148 -6.96 -7.51 -8.83
CA PHE A 148 -8.37 -7.77 -8.49
C PHE A 148 -8.68 -9.27 -8.54
N LEU A 149 -8.28 -9.97 -9.58
CA LEU A 149 -8.52 -11.41 -9.70
C LEU A 149 -7.70 -12.22 -8.67
N GLY A 150 -6.43 -11.87 -8.48
CA GLY A 150 -5.55 -12.55 -7.53
C GLY A 150 -5.95 -12.39 -6.07
N CYS A 151 -6.63 -11.28 -5.72
CA CYS A 151 -7.15 -11.06 -4.37
C CYS A 151 -8.53 -11.68 -4.11
N LEU A 152 -9.26 -12.15 -5.14
CA LEU A 152 -10.58 -12.75 -4.97
C LEU A 152 -10.64 -13.94 -3.99
N PRO A 153 -9.63 -14.82 -3.91
CA PRO A 153 -9.66 -15.91 -2.94
C PRO A 153 -9.83 -15.44 -1.48
N PHE A 154 -9.27 -14.27 -1.11
CA PHE A 154 -9.37 -13.79 0.28
C PHE A 154 -10.80 -13.59 0.76
N PRO A 155 -11.71 -12.86 0.06
CA PRO A 155 -13.09 -12.74 0.46
C PRO A 155 -13.93 -13.99 0.14
N LEU A 156 -13.68 -14.70 -0.96
CA LEU A 156 -14.46 -15.85 -1.36
C LEU A 156 -14.32 -17.04 -0.40
N LEU A 157 -13.20 -17.15 0.29
CA LEU A 157 -12.95 -18.18 1.29
C LEU A 157 -13.54 -17.86 2.67
N ARG A 158 -14.26 -16.74 2.82
CA ARG A 158 -14.97 -16.39 4.05
C ARG A 158 -16.41 -16.82 4.00
N LYS A 159 -16.86 -17.55 5.02
CA LYS A 159 -18.28 -17.92 5.18
C LYS A 159 -19.08 -16.71 5.62
N ASN A 160 -20.33 -16.64 5.19
CA ASN A 160 -21.28 -15.69 5.77
C ASN A 160 -21.61 -16.17 7.18
N PRO A 161 -21.36 -15.36 8.22
CA PRO A 161 -21.61 -15.76 9.60
C PRO A 161 -23.09 -15.79 9.99
N GLY A 162 -23.99 -15.43 9.07
CA GLY A 162 -25.44 -15.35 9.31
C GLY A 162 -25.94 -13.93 9.49
N PRO A 163 -27.27 -13.71 9.43
CA PRO A 163 -27.87 -12.37 9.44
C PRO A 163 -27.69 -11.63 10.76
N ASP A 164 -27.59 -12.36 11.89
CA ASP A 164 -27.49 -11.79 13.23
C ASP A 164 -26.04 -11.62 13.71
N SER A 165 -25.07 -11.93 12.88
CA SER A 165 -23.66 -11.84 13.27
C SER A 165 -23.11 -10.44 13.02
N GLU A 166 -22.60 -9.85 14.09
CA GLU A 166 -21.89 -8.57 14.07
C GLU A 166 -20.38 -8.69 13.80
N SER A 167 -19.90 -9.90 13.47
CA SER A 167 -18.48 -10.16 13.21
C SER A 167 -18.06 -9.74 11.79
N CYS A 168 -16.87 -9.16 11.67
CA CYS A 168 -16.30 -8.77 10.39
C CYS A 168 -14.78 -9.04 10.31
N PHE A 169 -14.19 -8.90 9.14
CA PHE A 169 -12.76 -9.03 8.84
C PHE A 169 -12.16 -10.38 9.22
N ALA A 170 -11.15 -10.38 10.09
CA ALA A 170 -10.41 -11.57 10.48
C ALA A 170 -11.26 -12.56 11.34
N GLU A 171 -12.35 -12.08 11.92
CA GLU A 171 -13.26 -12.88 12.73
C GLU A 171 -14.29 -13.64 11.88
N LEU A 172 -14.40 -13.34 10.58
CA LEU A 172 -15.24 -14.14 9.69
C LEU A 172 -14.72 -15.58 9.59
N PRO A 173 -15.60 -16.57 9.74
CA PRO A 173 -15.21 -17.97 9.64
C PRO A 173 -14.70 -18.30 8.22
N MET A 174 -13.66 -19.10 8.15
CA MET A 174 -13.13 -19.60 6.87
C MET A 174 -13.95 -20.80 6.39
N MET A 175 -14.02 -20.95 5.06
CA MET A 175 -14.54 -22.18 4.46
C MET A 175 -13.57 -23.34 4.72
N ASP A 176 -14.14 -24.55 4.87
CA ASP A 176 -13.34 -25.77 4.98
C ASP A 176 -12.73 -26.08 3.62
N LEU A 177 -11.45 -25.86 3.49
CA LEU A 177 -10.67 -26.13 2.29
C LEU A 177 -10.06 -27.53 2.34
N MET A 178 -9.92 -28.16 1.18
CA MET A 178 -9.05 -29.33 1.07
C MET A 178 -7.65 -28.95 1.60
N PRO A 179 -6.97 -29.81 2.37
CA PRO A 179 -5.71 -29.46 3.04
C PRO A 179 -4.63 -28.84 2.14
N GLY A 180 -4.57 -29.25 0.88
CA GLY A 180 -3.59 -28.73 -0.09
C GLY A 180 -3.94 -27.36 -0.68
N THR A 181 -5.21 -26.99 -0.78
CA THR A 181 -5.64 -25.75 -1.48
C THR A 181 -5.12 -24.50 -0.77
N GLY A 182 -5.18 -24.47 0.55
CA GLY A 182 -4.66 -23.35 1.34
C GLY A 182 -3.16 -23.15 1.15
N VAL A 183 -2.39 -24.23 1.13
CA VAL A 183 -0.93 -24.19 0.91
C VAL A 183 -0.62 -23.66 -0.49
N VAL A 184 -1.32 -24.14 -1.54
CA VAL A 184 -1.13 -23.66 -2.91
C VAL A 184 -1.42 -22.16 -3.02
N LEU A 185 -2.51 -21.67 -2.44
CA LEU A 185 -2.86 -20.25 -2.46
C LEU A 185 -1.81 -19.39 -1.77
N ILE A 186 -1.28 -19.84 -0.63
CA ILE A 186 -0.21 -19.13 0.06
C ILE A 186 1.07 -19.14 -0.77
N CYS A 187 1.48 -20.29 -1.31
CA CYS A 187 2.66 -20.36 -2.18
C CYS A 187 2.54 -19.43 -3.38
N MET A 188 1.38 -19.35 -4.02
CA MET A 188 1.13 -18.43 -5.15
C MET A 188 1.21 -16.96 -4.69
N ALA A 189 0.60 -16.61 -3.55
CA ALA A 189 0.66 -15.27 -2.99
C ALA A 189 2.11 -14.85 -2.63
N GLU A 190 2.88 -15.76 -2.02
CA GLU A 190 4.27 -15.50 -1.67
C GLU A 190 5.19 -15.42 -2.89
N LEU A 191 5.11 -16.37 -3.82
CA LEU A 191 6.01 -16.42 -4.97
C LEU A 191 5.71 -15.31 -5.98
N LEU A 192 4.46 -15.17 -6.41
CA LEU A 192 4.07 -14.24 -7.46
C LEU A 192 3.71 -12.86 -6.90
N GLY A 193 3.06 -12.81 -5.73
CA GLY A 193 2.59 -11.57 -5.13
C GLY A 193 3.68 -10.79 -4.39
N PHE A 194 4.75 -11.44 -3.92
CA PHE A 194 5.79 -10.78 -3.13
C PHE A 194 7.22 -11.05 -3.61
N LEU A 195 7.68 -12.31 -3.66
CA LEU A 195 9.10 -12.62 -3.94
C LEU A 195 9.53 -12.20 -5.35
N LEU A 196 8.68 -12.42 -6.36
CA LEU A 196 8.98 -11.99 -7.73
C LEU A 196 9.08 -10.46 -7.85
N PRO A 197 8.11 -9.64 -7.38
CA PRO A 197 8.25 -8.19 -7.36
C PRO A 197 9.45 -7.69 -6.55
N LEU A 198 9.71 -8.27 -5.38
CA LEU A 198 10.88 -7.94 -4.56
C LEU A 198 12.19 -8.19 -5.33
N GLY A 199 12.32 -9.36 -5.97
CA GLY A 199 13.47 -9.69 -6.81
C GLY A 199 13.71 -8.68 -7.92
N LEU A 200 12.63 -8.22 -8.59
CA LEU A 200 12.71 -7.18 -9.62
C LEU A 200 13.23 -5.85 -9.05
N VAL A 201 12.71 -5.42 -7.89
CA VAL A 201 13.13 -4.17 -7.24
C VAL A 201 14.60 -4.24 -6.81
N LEU A 202 15.02 -5.36 -6.21
CA LEU A 202 16.40 -5.54 -5.77
C LEU A 202 17.37 -5.60 -6.96
N THR A 203 17.01 -6.30 -8.04
CA THR A 203 17.80 -6.36 -9.27
C THR A 203 17.93 -4.97 -9.92
N CYS A 204 16.84 -4.21 -10.01
CA CYS A 204 16.87 -2.83 -10.50
C CYS A 204 17.77 -1.94 -9.62
N SER A 205 17.67 -2.07 -8.30
CA SER A 205 18.52 -1.33 -7.35
C SER A 205 19.99 -1.63 -7.57
N TRP A 206 20.35 -2.91 -7.72
CA TRP A 206 21.70 -3.36 -7.98
C TRP A 206 22.27 -2.79 -9.29
N HIS A 207 21.55 -2.94 -10.41
CA HIS A 207 21.98 -2.42 -11.70
C HIS A 207 22.17 -0.90 -11.69
N MET A 208 21.30 -0.17 -11.01
CA MET A 208 21.42 1.29 -10.91
C MET A 208 22.61 1.72 -10.06
N VAL A 209 22.92 1.02 -8.95
CA VAL A 209 24.12 1.28 -8.15
C VAL A 209 25.37 0.97 -8.97
N ALA A 210 25.40 -0.14 -9.70
CA ALA A 210 26.52 -0.52 -10.57
C ALA A 210 26.76 0.55 -11.65
N SER A 211 25.70 1.00 -12.33
CA SER A 211 25.77 2.06 -13.36
C SER A 211 26.31 3.41 -12.84
N LEU A 212 26.09 3.72 -11.57
CA LEU A 212 26.62 4.95 -10.95
C LEU A 212 28.10 4.82 -10.52
N ARG A 213 28.59 3.60 -10.32
CA ARG A 213 30.00 3.34 -9.98
C ARG A 213 30.93 3.39 -11.19
N GLU A 214 30.40 3.26 -12.41
CA GLU A 214 31.19 3.41 -13.62
C GLU A 214 31.69 4.85 -13.78
N LYS A 215 33.04 5.03 -13.84
CA LYS A 215 33.72 6.33 -13.81
C LYS A 215 33.54 7.19 -15.08
N ASN A 216 32.95 6.66 -16.15
CA ASN A 216 32.87 7.32 -17.45
C ASN A 216 31.57 8.13 -17.69
N VAL A 217 30.83 8.45 -16.62
CA VAL A 217 29.55 9.17 -16.74
C VAL A 217 29.81 10.67 -16.82
N VAL A 218 29.38 11.30 -17.91
CA VAL A 218 29.39 12.76 -18.10
C VAL A 218 28.63 13.41 -16.93
N LEU A 219 29.22 14.42 -16.29
CA LEU A 219 28.76 15.09 -15.07
C LEU A 219 27.26 15.49 -15.09
N GLN A 220 26.75 15.85 -16.26
CA GLN A 220 25.36 16.30 -16.45
C GLN A 220 24.31 15.18 -16.28
N ASP A 221 24.68 13.93 -16.57
CA ASP A 221 23.80 12.74 -16.45
C ASP A 221 23.77 12.16 -15.02
N SER A 222 24.74 12.51 -14.19
CA SER A 222 24.87 11.98 -12.82
C SER A 222 23.73 12.43 -11.88
N GLY A 223 23.19 13.61 -12.05
CA GLY A 223 22.08 14.15 -11.24
C GLY A 223 20.76 13.40 -11.41
N GLU A 224 20.36 13.14 -12.65
CA GLU A 224 19.15 12.38 -12.97
C GLU A 224 19.26 10.91 -12.53
N LYS A 225 20.45 10.29 -12.73
CA LYS A 225 20.73 8.93 -12.25
C LYS A 225 20.61 8.82 -10.73
N ARG A 226 21.15 9.79 -9.99
CA ARG A 226 21.05 9.83 -8.52
C ARG A 226 19.61 9.97 -8.04
N LYS A 227 18.79 10.81 -8.68
CA LYS A 227 17.36 10.97 -8.34
C LYS A 227 16.60 9.66 -8.59
N ALA A 228 16.80 9.04 -9.75
CA ALA A 228 16.18 7.77 -10.07
C ALA A 228 16.62 6.65 -9.10
N LEU A 229 17.91 6.60 -8.73
CA LEU A 229 18.39 5.65 -7.73
C LEU A 229 17.73 5.88 -6.36
N LYS A 230 17.64 7.13 -5.89
CA LYS A 230 16.94 7.43 -4.63
C LYS A 230 15.50 6.92 -4.65
N MET A 231 14.80 7.08 -5.77
CA MET A 231 13.44 6.59 -5.92
C MET A 231 13.36 5.07 -5.83
N VAL A 232 14.21 4.34 -6.56
CA VAL A 232 14.21 2.87 -6.55
C VAL A 232 14.61 2.33 -5.17
N LEU A 233 15.58 2.95 -4.50
CA LEU A 233 15.94 2.59 -3.11
C LEU A 233 14.82 2.89 -2.12
N SER A 234 14.05 3.98 -2.32
CA SER A 234 12.87 4.26 -1.50
C SER A 234 11.78 3.20 -1.72
N CYS A 235 11.54 2.76 -2.97
CA CYS A 235 10.66 1.63 -3.25
C CYS A 235 11.13 0.36 -2.52
N ALA A 236 12.42 0.04 -2.58
CA ALA A 236 12.98 -1.11 -1.86
C ALA A 236 12.80 -0.99 -0.34
N ALA A 237 12.99 0.20 0.23
CA ALA A 237 12.76 0.46 1.65
C ALA A 237 11.29 0.23 2.04
N VAL A 238 10.33 0.73 1.27
CA VAL A 238 8.89 0.48 1.49
C VAL A 238 8.59 -1.02 1.42
N PHE A 239 9.14 -1.75 0.44
CA PHE A 239 9.00 -3.20 0.36
C PHE A 239 9.46 -3.91 1.63
N LEU A 240 10.66 -3.58 2.11
CA LEU A 240 11.26 -4.26 3.25
C LEU A 240 10.58 -3.87 4.57
N VAL A 241 10.18 -2.62 4.74
CA VAL A 241 9.58 -2.15 6.00
C VAL A 241 8.11 -2.48 6.07
N CYS A 242 7.35 -2.28 4.99
CA CYS A 242 5.91 -2.43 5.03
C CYS A 242 5.45 -3.86 4.69
N PHE A 243 6.00 -4.48 3.66
CA PHE A 243 5.44 -5.73 3.15
C PHE A 243 6.20 -6.98 3.60
N ALA A 244 7.55 -6.94 3.73
CA ALA A 244 8.29 -8.12 4.13
C ALA A 244 7.87 -8.69 5.50
N PRO A 245 7.61 -7.89 6.56
CA PRO A 245 7.16 -8.43 7.83
C PRO A 245 5.84 -9.20 7.73
N TYR A 246 4.89 -8.70 6.92
CA TYR A 246 3.61 -9.38 6.69
C TYR A 246 3.82 -10.72 5.97
N HIS A 247 4.58 -10.74 4.89
CA HIS A 247 4.83 -11.95 4.12
C HIS A 247 5.65 -13.00 4.89
N LEU A 248 6.44 -12.59 5.86
CA LEU A 248 7.09 -13.53 6.80
C LEU A 248 6.10 -14.12 7.82
N THR A 249 5.16 -13.31 8.33
CA THR A 249 4.21 -13.78 9.36
C THR A 249 3.00 -14.48 8.77
N PHE A 250 2.60 -14.21 7.54
CA PHE A 250 1.39 -14.76 6.93
C PHE A 250 1.40 -16.30 6.80
N PRO A 251 2.46 -16.93 6.25
CA PRO A 251 2.56 -18.40 6.22
C PRO A 251 2.63 -19.00 7.62
N LEU A 252 3.32 -18.35 8.56
CA LEU A 252 3.45 -18.82 9.95
C LEU A 252 2.11 -18.75 10.69
N ASP A 253 1.33 -17.68 10.49
CA ASP A 253 -0.01 -17.55 11.06
C ASP A 253 -0.97 -18.62 10.50
N PHE A 254 -0.85 -18.93 9.23
CA PHE A 254 -1.61 -20.04 8.63
C PHE A 254 -1.24 -21.39 9.25
N LEU A 255 0.05 -21.69 9.39
CA LEU A 255 0.51 -22.94 10.03
C LEU A 255 0.10 -23.02 11.51
N ALA A 256 0.11 -21.88 12.21
CA ALA A 256 -0.36 -21.79 13.59
C ALA A 256 -1.87 -22.06 13.70
N LYS A 257 -2.67 -21.53 12.77
CA LYS A 257 -4.13 -21.77 12.69
C LYS A 257 -4.47 -23.20 12.28
N ALA A 258 -3.67 -23.82 11.43
CA ALA A 258 -3.80 -25.21 11.02
C ALA A 258 -3.32 -26.21 12.08
N ASN A 259 -2.91 -25.75 13.29
CA ASN A 259 -2.34 -26.57 14.36
C ASN A 259 -1.11 -27.42 13.92
N ALA A 260 -0.43 -27.03 12.86
CA ALA A 260 0.79 -27.68 12.40
C ALA A 260 1.98 -27.42 13.34
N VAL A 261 1.92 -26.37 14.14
CA VAL A 261 2.93 -26.00 15.13
C VAL A 261 2.41 -26.38 16.52
N LYS A 262 3.12 -27.23 17.25
CA LYS A 262 2.71 -27.72 18.57
C LYS A 262 3.08 -26.80 19.75
N ASN A 263 4.00 -25.85 19.53
CA ASN A 263 4.47 -24.95 20.60
C ASN A 263 3.49 -23.77 20.78
N CYS A 264 2.77 -23.77 21.88
CA CYS A 264 1.77 -22.75 22.21
C CYS A 264 2.36 -21.35 22.38
N ALA A 265 3.54 -21.20 22.94
CA ALA A 265 4.20 -19.91 23.10
C ALA A 265 4.53 -19.30 21.72
N PHE A 266 4.99 -20.12 20.79
CA PHE A 266 5.25 -19.67 19.41
C PHE A 266 3.96 -19.32 18.68
N GLN A 267 2.88 -20.11 18.83
CA GLN A 267 1.58 -19.77 18.25
C GLN A 267 1.04 -18.42 18.75
N ASP A 268 1.09 -18.19 20.07
CA ASP A 268 0.63 -16.91 20.66
C ASP A 268 1.50 -15.75 20.17
N PHE A 269 2.82 -15.92 20.11
CA PHE A 269 3.73 -14.91 19.57
C PHE A 269 3.37 -14.53 18.11
N ILE A 270 3.21 -15.50 17.22
CA ILE A 270 2.85 -15.24 15.81
C ILE A 270 1.48 -14.56 15.69
N ARG A 271 0.49 -15.01 16.45
CA ARG A 271 -0.86 -14.41 16.46
C ARG A 271 -0.88 -12.97 16.98
N ARG A 272 0.05 -12.58 17.85
CA ARG A 272 0.25 -11.19 18.29
C ARG A 272 1.05 -10.36 17.26
N CYS A 273 2.05 -10.95 16.61
CA CYS A 273 2.85 -10.27 15.60
C CYS A 273 2.07 -9.98 14.31
N HIS A 274 1.24 -10.92 13.85
CA HIS A 274 0.55 -10.81 12.57
C HIS A 274 -0.34 -9.55 12.40
N PRO A 275 -1.12 -9.10 13.39
CA PRO A 275 -1.84 -7.83 13.32
C PRO A 275 -0.92 -6.61 13.16
N VAL A 276 0.21 -6.60 13.84
CA VAL A 276 1.20 -5.51 13.76
C VAL A 276 1.80 -5.45 12.36
N THR A 277 2.21 -6.59 11.80
CA THR A 277 2.79 -6.64 10.45
C THR A 277 1.77 -6.26 9.37
N LEU A 278 0.51 -6.58 9.59
CA LEU A 278 -0.59 -6.18 8.72
C LEU A 278 -0.87 -4.67 8.79
N CYS A 279 -0.67 -4.06 9.96
CA CYS A 279 -0.70 -2.61 10.12
C CYS A 279 0.50 -1.93 9.45
N LEU A 280 1.70 -2.52 9.54
CA LEU A 280 2.88 -2.05 8.80
C LEU A 280 2.63 -2.08 7.30
N ALA A 281 1.99 -3.14 6.79
CA ALA A 281 1.59 -3.18 5.38
C ALA A 281 0.66 -2.01 5.00
N SER A 282 -0.24 -1.61 5.89
CA SER A 282 -1.15 -0.47 5.66
C SER A 282 -0.46 0.90 5.77
N LEU A 283 0.71 0.98 6.42
CA LEU A 283 1.47 2.21 6.59
C LEU A 283 2.07 2.72 5.26
N ASN A 284 2.18 1.85 4.23
CA ASN A 284 2.62 2.27 2.90
C ASN A 284 1.83 3.48 2.39
N SER A 285 0.52 3.55 2.65
CA SER A 285 -0.35 4.67 2.25
C SER A 285 0.11 6.04 2.78
N CYS A 286 0.89 6.06 3.86
CA CYS A 286 1.51 7.28 4.38
C CYS A 286 2.93 7.50 3.83
N LEU A 287 3.67 6.40 3.58
CA LEU A 287 5.06 6.48 3.15
C LEU A 287 5.19 6.80 1.65
N ASP A 288 4.24 6.38 0.82
CA ASP A 288 4.27 6.62 -0.61
C ASP A 288 4.22 8.12 -0.98
N PRO A 289 3.36 8.97 -0.42
CA PRO A 289 3.43 10.42 -0.62
C PRO A 289 4.76 11.04 -0.15
N ILE A 290 5.33 10.54 0.96
CA ILE A 290 6.63 10.98 1.46
C ILE A 290 7.72 10.60 0.45
N MET A 291 7.69 9.39 -0.10
CA MET A 291 8.60 8.96 -1.14
C MET A 291 8.52 9.89 -2.37
N TYR A 292 7.31 10.27 -2.82
CA TYR A 292 7.15 11.20 -3.95
C TYR A 292 7.77 12.56 -3.65
N TYR A 293 7.59 13.09 -2.46
CA TYR A 293 8.18 14.36 -2.03
C TYR A 293 9.71 14.34 -2.10
N PHE A 294 10.34 13.30 -1.60
CA PHE A 294 11.81 13.23 -1.56
C PHE A 294 12.44 12.88 -2.91
N THR A 295 11.72 12.24 -3.81
CA THR A 295 12.28 11.69 -5.05
C THR A 295 11.90 12.48 -6.30
N THR A 296 10.90 13.38 -6.23
CA THR A 296 10.38 14.11 -7.38
C THR A 296 10.48 15.63 -7.16
N ASP A 297 11.38 16.30 -7.89
CA ASP A 297 11.56 17.76 -7.75
C ASP A 297 10.29 18.53 -8.11
N GLU A 298 9.52 18.04 -9.07
CA GLU A 298 8.24 18.63 -9.45
C GLU A 298 7.23 18.62 -8.31
N PHE A 299 7.20 17.52 -7.54
CA PHE A 299 6.33 17.42 -6.37
C PHE A 299 6.72 18.45 -5.32
N LYS A 300 8.04 18.63 -5.08
CA LYS A 300 8.56 19.65 -4.16
C LYS A 300 8.23 21.06 -4.62
N ARG A 301 8.44 21.34 -5.91
CA ARG A 301 8.21 22.67 -6.51
C ARG A 301 6.75 23.08 -6.35
N ARG A 302 5.80 22.19 -6.68
CA ARG A 302 4.37 22.46 -6.61
C ARG A 302 3.81 22.53 -5.20
N LEU A 303 4.44 21.86 -4.24
CA LEU A 303 4.12 22.01 -2.82
C LEU A 303 4.78 23.24 -2.20
N SER A 304 5.69 23.92 -2.90
CA SER A 304 6.32 25.14 -2.41
C SER A 304 5.29 26.27 -2.30
N ARG A 305 5.53 27.15 -1.36
CA ARG A 305 4.59 28.22 -0.95
C ARG A 305 4.11 29.13 -2.10
N GLN A 306 4.91 29.27 -3.15
CA GLN A 306 4.58 30.13 -4.31
C GLN A 306 3.43 29.56 -5.16
N GLU A 307 3.43 28.26 -5.48
CA GLU A 307 2.39 27.67 -6.32
C GLU A 307 1.09 27.39 -5.55
N LEU A 308 1.15 27.14 -4.25
CA LEU A 308 -0.03 27.09 -3.39
C LEU A 308 -0.75 28.45 -3.33
N GLN A 309 -0.02 29.56 -3.32
CA GLN A 309 -0.61 30.92 -3.37
C GLN A 309 -1.26 31.21 -4.73
N GLU A 310 -0.69 30.74 -5.84
CA GLU A 310 -1.26 30.91 -7.18
C GLU A 310 -2.47 30.01 -7.42
N SER A 311 -2.47 28.78 -6.88
CA SER A 311 -3.56 27.81 -7.07
C SER A 311 -4.76 28.06 -6.14
N PHE A 312 -4.54 28.68 -5.00
CA PHE A 312 -5.56 29.17 -4.09
C PHE A 312 -5.38 30.69 -3.92
N PRO A 313 -5.91 31.53 -4.84
CA PRO A 313 -5.95 32.94 -4.58
C PRO A 313 -6.85 33.15 -3.37
N LEU A 314 -6.25 33.21 -2.19
CA LEU A 314 -6.87 33.84 -1.04
C LEU A 314 -7.16 35.26 -1.54
N ARG A 315 -8.42 35.47 -1.95
CA ARG A 315 -8.95 36.75 -2.37
C ARG A 315 -8.41 37.79 -1.39
N ARG A 316 -7.56 38.68 -1.88
CA ARG A 316 -7.20 39.90 -1.15
C ARG A 316 -8.47 40.68 -0.87
N ILE A 317 -9.21 40.27 0.15
CA ILE A 317 -10.22 41.08 0.81
C ILE A 317 -9.45 41.83 1.89
N SER A 318 -8.67 42.80 1.46
CA SER A 318 -8.18 43.83 2.35
C SER A 318 -7.29 44.77 1.52
N CYS A 319 -7.73 45.98 1.41
CA CYS A 319 -7.08 47.20 0.95
C CYS A 319 -7.72 47.92 -0.25
N MET A 320 -9.00 47.68 -0.56
CA MET A 320 -9.75 48.63 -1.39
C MET A 320 -10.72 49.52 -0.60
N SER A 321 -10.80 49.42 0.74
CA SER A 321 -11.66 50.28 1.57
C SER A 321 -10.95 51.48 2.18
N GLU A 322 -9.62 51.58 2.10
CA GLU A 322 -8.91 52.74 2.69
C GLU A 322 -8.56 53.84 1.66
N GLU A 323 -8.50 53.57 0.35
CA GLU A 323 -8.29 54.64 -0.65
C GLU A 323 -9.56 55.36 -1.09
N ALA A 324 -10.74 54.84 -0.78
CA ALA A 324 -12.00 55.51 -1.11
C ALA A 324 -12.44 56.54 -0.07
N VAL A 325 -11.88 56.53 1.14
CA VAL A 325 -12.21 57.46 2.23
C VAL A 325 -11.27 58.70 2.26
N LEU A 326 -10.19 58.70 1.51
CA LEU A 326 -9.28 59.84 1.42
C LEU A 326 -9.50 60.73 0.18
N ARG A 327 -10.56 60.53 -0.59
CA ARG A 327 -10.94 61.33 -1.75
C ARG A 327 -12.37 61.85 -1.68
N SER A 328 -12.96 61.96 -0.49
CA SER A 328 -14.21 62.69 -0.29
C SER A 328 -13.95 63.94 0.55
#